data_bddbc8805cca48df4328b62e8c4d7ffe
#
_entry.id   bddbc8805cca48df4328b62e8c4d7ffe
#
_cell.length_a   1.000
_cell.length_b   1.000
_cell.length_c   1.000
_cell.angle_alpha   90.00
_cell.angle_beta   90.00
_cell.angle_gamma   90.00
#
_symmetry.space_group_name_H-M   'P 1'
#
loop_
_entity.id
_entity.type
_entity.pdbx_description
1 polymer ?
#
loop_
_entity_poly.entity_id
_entity_poly.type
_entity_poly.pdbx_seq_one_letter_code
_entity_poly.pdbx_strand_id
1 'polypeptide(L)'
;MSNETFGAYIKKARETINLTLRKVAAHLDIDTSTLSKVERGERPASPDYLKPLAEILKLDLKKVQTKLIADKNNKDFGGMEHLTEGLKAAEQQIKKKKK
;
A
#
# COMPACT_ATOMS: atom_id res chain seq x y z
N MET A 1 -0.81 -2.84 18.26
CA MET A 1 -1.27 -3.05 16.91
C MET A 1 -1.00 -1.87 16.07
N SER A 2 -0.33 -2.16 15.04
CA SER A 2 0.11 -1.10 14.16
C SER A 2 -1.01 -0.68 13.24
N ASN A 3 -1.29 0.62 13.19
CA ASN A 3 -2.14 1.22 12.18
C ASN A 3 -1.27 1.76 11.07
N GLU A 4 -0.23 1.01 10.73
CA GLU A 4 0.72 1.42 9.71
C GLU A 4 0.02 1.62 8.37
N THR A 5 0.16 2.81 7.80
CA THR A 5 -0.39 3.12 6.49
C THR A 5 0.47 2.47 5.41
N PHE A 6 -0.09 2.37 4.20
CA PHE A 6 0.65 1.88 3.06
C PHE A 6 1.89 2.73 2.81
N GLY A 7 1.75 4.07 2.92
CA GLY A 7 2.87 4.97 2.73
C GLY A 7 3.99 4.75 3.74
N ALA A 8 3.64 4.57 5.01
CA ALA A 8 4.62 4.31 6.07
C ALA A 8 5.32 2.97 5.84
N TYR A 9 4.57 1.97 5.38
CA TYR A 9 5.11 0.64 5.06
C TYR A 9 6.18 0.74 3.95
N ILE A 10 5.87 1.48 2.88
CA ILE A 10 6.80 1.68 1.77
C ILE A 10 8.03 2.45 2.22
N LYS A 11 7.83 3.52 2.99
CA LYS A 11 8.93 4.34 3.48
C LYS A 11 9.90 3.52 4.31
N LYS A 12 9.36 2.69 5.21
CA LYS A 12 10.18 1.83 6.05
C LYS A 12 10.98 0.83 5.22
N ALA A 13 10.33 0.20 4.24
CA ALA A 13 10.99 -0.75 3.35
C ALA A 13 12.10 -0.08 2.55
N ARG A 14 11.84 1.13 2.05
CA ARG A 14 12.82 1.90 1.30
C ARG A 14 14.03 2.24 2.15
N GLU A 15 13.80 2.72 3.36
CA GLU A 15 14.86 3.10 4.26
C GLU A 15 15.69 1.90 4.73
N THR A 16 15.04 0.77 4.89
CA THR A 16 15.71 -0.47 5.33
C THR A 16 16.80 -0.89 4.33
N ILE A 17 16.60 -0.65 3.05
CA ILE A 17 17.60 -0.99 2.03
C ILE A 17 18.34 0.25 1.51
N ASN A 18 18.27 1.35 2.25
CA ASN A 18 19.03 2.57 1.99
C ASN A 18 18.78 3.19 0.61
N LEU A 19 17.54 3.15 0.14
CA LEU A 19 17.16 3.80 -1.10
C LEU A 19 16.62 5.20 -0.84
N THR A 20 16.98 6.15 -1.71
CA THR A 20 16.46 7.51 -1.63
C THR A 20 15.07 7.59 -2.25
N LEU A 21 14.29 8.59 -1.84
CA LEU A 21 13.02 8.89 -2.48
C LEU A 21 13.18 9.07 -3.98
N ARG A 22 14.21 9.81 -4.37
CA ARG A 22 14.50 10.12 -5.77
C ARG A 22 14.68 8.86 -6.60
N LYS A 23 15.42 7.89 -6.06
CA LYS A 23 15.70 6.65 -6.77
C LYS A 23 14.43 5.81 -6.98
N VAL A 24 13.63 5.71 -5.94
CA VAL A 24 12.37 4.96 -6.02
C VAL A 24 11.38 5.67 -6.94
N ALA A 25 11.26 6.99 -6.83
CA ALA A 25 10.37 7.76 -7.70
C ALA A 25 10.76 7.60 -9.17
N ALA A 26 12.06 7.62 -9.47
CA ALA A 26 12.54 7.42 -10.83
C ALA A 26 12.17 6.03 -11.36
N HIS A 27 12.25 5.02 -10.53
CA HIS A 27 11.87 3.65 -10.92
C HIS A 27 10.38 3.55 -11.23
N LEU A 28 9.56 4.32 -10.52
CA LEU A 28 8.13 4.37 -10.75
C LEU A 28 7.73 5.36 -11.85
N ASP A 29 8.69 6.13 -12.37
CA ASP A 29 8.47 7.17 -13.37
C ASP A 29 7.49 8.24 -12.87
N ILE A 30 7.68 8.68 -11.62
CA ILE A 30 6.90 9.75 -11.00
C ILE A 30 7.84 10.75 -10.34
N ASP A 31 7.30 11.92 -10.00
CA ASP A 31 8.09 12.94 -9.32
C ASP A 31 8.38 12.54 -7.88
N THR A 32 9.54 12.97 -7.39
CA THR A 32 9.95 12.73 -6.00
C THR A 32 8.91 13.30 -5.03
N SER A 33 8.35 14.47 -5.34
CA SER A 33 7.32 15.08 -4.50
C SER A 33 6.05 14.24 -4.44
N THR A 34 5.68 13.61 -5.57
CA THR A 34 4.53 12.73 -5.62
C THR A 34 4.72 11.52 -4.71
N LEU A 35 5.89 10.88 -4.79
CA LEU A 35 6.19 9.73 -3.94
C LEU A 35 6.23 10.14 -2.46
N SER A 36 6.81 11.30 -2.16
CA SER A 36 6.84 11.81 -0.80
C SER A 36 5.43 11.95 -0.22
N LYS A 37 4.50 12.46 -1.02
CA LYS A 37 3.10 12.60 -0.61
C LYS A 37 2.44 11.24 -0.39
N VAL A 38 2.75 10.27 -1.24
CA VAL A 38 2.23 8.90 -1.07
C VAL A 38 2.75 8.30 0.24
N GLU A 39 4.04 8.48 0.54
CA GLU A 39 4.62 7.96 1.77
C GLU A 39 4.00 8.59 3.02
N ARG A 40 3.62 9.86 2.93
CA ARG A 40 2.99 10.57 4.04
C ARG A 40 1.48 10.37 4.14
N GLY A 41 0.92 9.63 3.20
CA GLY A 41 -0.53 9.38 3.19
C GLY A 41 -1.34 10.54 2.68
N GLU A 42 -0.72 11.56 2.08
CA GLU A 42 -1.40 12.74 1.55
C GLU A 42 -1.95 12.51 0.15
N ARG A 43 -1.50 11.45 -0.51
CA ARG A 43 -1.92 11.11 -1.85
C ARG A 43 -2.06 9.60 -1.95
N PRO A 44 -3.15 9.08 -2.54
CA PRO A 44 -3.32 7.64 -2.67
C PRO A 44 -2.29 7.06 -3.64
N ALA A 45 -1.86 5.84 -3.37
CA ALA A 45 -0.99 5.11 -4.28
C ALA A 45 -1.81 4.52 -5.41
N SER A 46 -1.34 4.73 -6.64
CA SER A 46 -1.98 4.12 -7.79
C SER A 46 -1.66 2.62 -7.82
N PRO A 47 -2.61 1.77 -8.25
CA PRO A 47 -2.30 0.34 -8.44
C PRO A 47 -1.12 0.10 -9.37
N ASP A 48 -0.86 1.01 -10.31
CA ASP A 48 0.26 0.91 -11.24
C ASP A 48 1.62 0.99 -10.54
N TYR A 49 1.67 1.51 -9.31
CA TYR A 49 2.91 1.61 -8.55
C TYR A 49 3.30 0.28 -7.90
N LEU A 50 2.35 -0.64 -7.73
CA LEU A 50 2.57 -1.83 -6.90
C LEU A 50 3.68 -2.73 -7.42
N LYS A 51 3.64 -3.08 -8.70
CA LYS A 51 4.64 -3.94 -9.29
C LYS A 51 6.04 -3.33 -9.26
N PRO A 52 6.24 -2.09 -9.74
CA PRO A 52 7.57 -1.49 -9.66
C PRO A 52 8.05 -1.25 -8.22
N LEU A 53 7.13 -0.97 -7.28
CA LEU A 53 7.51 -0.85 -5.88
C LEU A 53 8.02 -2.18 -5.34
N ALA A 54 7.31 -3.26 -5.62
CA ALA A 54 7.72 -4.59 -5.17
C ALA A 54 9.10 -4.94 -5.73
N GLU A 55 9.34 -4.59 -6.98
CA GLU A 55 10.63 -4.85 -7.64
C GLU A 55 11.78 -4.10 -6.99
N ILE A 56 11.64 -2.77 -6.87
CA ILE A 56 12.76 -1.96 -6.39
C ILE A 56 12.98 -2.11 -4.88
N LEU A 57 11.91 -2.34 -4.12
CA LEU A 57 12.00 -2.52 -2.67
C LEU A 57 12.29 -3.96 -2.29
N LYS A 58 12.35 -4.86 -3.25
CA LYS A 58 12.61 -6.29 -3.06
C LYS A 58 11.58 -6.92 -2.13
N LEU A 59 10.32 -6.58 -2.36
CA LEU A 59 9.20 -7.08 -1.59
C LEU A 59 8.36 -8.02 -2.44
N ASP A 60 7.62 -8.90 -1.76
CA ASP A 60 6.66 -9.77 -2.43
C ASP A 60 5.49 -8.92 -2.91
N LEU A 61 5.18 -8.98 -4.20
CA LEU A 61 4.09 -8.23 -4.80
C LEU A 61 2.77 -8.49 -4.08
N LYS A 62 2.52 -9.73 -3.70
CA LYS A 62 1.29 -10.10 -3.00
C LYS A 62 1.16 -9.37 -1.67
N LYS A 63 2.27 -9.24 -0.94
CA LYS A 63 2.28 -8.50 0.33
C LYS A 63 2.03 -7.01 0.12
N VAL A 64 2.63 -6.45 -0.92
CA VAL A 64 2.45 -5.03 -1.24
C VAL A 64 0.99 -4.77 -1.60
N GLN A 65 0.39 -5.62 -2.43
CA GLN A 65 -1.01 -5.51 -2.80
C GLN A 65 -1.93 -5.63 -1.60
N THR A 66 -1.67 -6.62 -0.75
CA THR A 66 -2.47 -6.85 0.46
C THR A 66 -2.42 -5.64 1.38
N LYS A 67 -1.23 -5.04 1.50
CA LYS A 67 -1.06 -3.88 2.37
C LYS A 67 -1.84 -2.67 1.85
N LEU A 68 -1.85 -2.46 0.54
CA LEU A 68 -2.61 -1.36 -0.05
C LEU A 68 -4.10 -1.55 0.16
N ILE A 69 -4.61 -2.76 -0.07
CA ILE A 69 -6.02 -3.06 0.12
C ILE A 69 -6.44 -2.85 1.57
N ALA A 70 -5.63 -3.32 2.51
CA ALA A 70 -5.91 -3.17 3.94
C ALA A 70 -5.95 -1.70 4.34
N ASP A 71 -5.00 -0.90 3.86
CA ASP A 71 -4.95 0.53 4.15
C ASP A 71 -6.15 1.26 3.57
N LYS A 72 -6.53 0.91 2.35
CA LYS A 72 -7.67 1.51 1.68
C LYS A 72 -8.96 1.21 2.41
N ASN A 73 -9.16 -0.04 2.82
CA ASN A 73 -10.33 -0.43 3.60
C ASN A 73 -10.38 0.32 4.92
N ASN A 74 -9.26 0.48 5.56
CA ASN A 74 -9.19 1.20 6.83
C ASN A 74 -9.57 2.67 6.67
N LYS A 75 -9.15 3.30 5.58
CA LYS A 75 -9.50 4.70 5.28
C LYS A 75 -10.97 4.86 4.91
N ASP A 76 -11.49 3.94 4.12
CA ASP A 76 -12.86 4.02 3.61
C ASP A 76 -13.90 3.64 4.67
N PHE A 77 -13.57 2.71 5.54
CA PHE A 77 -14.52 2.12 6.49
C PHE A 77 -14.15 2.29 7.96
N GLY A 78 -12.99 2.90 8.25
CA GLY A 78 -12.59 3.14 9.63
C GLY A 78 -13.57 4.08 10.31
N GLY A 79 -14.19 3.65 11.37
CA GLY A 79 -15.22 4.41 12.06
C GLY A 79 -16.63 3.96 11.77
N MET A 80 -16.80 3.04 10.84
CA MET A 80 -18.10 2.42 10.60
C MET A 80 -18.40 1.41 11.70
N GLU A 81 -19.64 1.40 12.15
CA GLU A 81 -20.07 0.55 13.26
C GLU A 81 -19.84 -0.93 12.98
N HIS A 82 -20.06 -1.36 11.76
CA HIS A 82 -19.97 -2.78 11.38
C HIS A 82 -18.80 -3.07 10.47
N LEU A 83 -17.68 -2.39 10.73
CA LEU A 83 -16.48 -2.54 9.91
C LEU A 83 -16.01 -3.99 9.80
N THR A 84 -15.96 -4.69 10.93
CA THR A 84 -15.48 -6.07 10.97
C THR A 84 -16.33 -6.99 10.10
N GLU A 85 -17.64 -6.83 10.16
CA GLU A 85 -18.56 -7.64 9.36
C GLU A 85 -18.40 -7.37 7.86
N GLY A 86 -18.24 -6.11 7.50
CA GLY A 86 -18.02 -5.73 6.11
C GLY A 86 -16.74 -6.31 5.54
N LEU A 87 -15.68 -6.27 6.31
CA LEU A 87 -14.39 -6.81 5.88
C LEU A 87 -14.43 -8.33 5.72
N LYS A 88 -15.14 -9.03 6.61
CA LYS A 88 -15.30 -10.48 6.50
C LYS A 88 -16.07 -10.86 5.24
N ALA A 89 -17.15 -10.13 4.95
CA ALA A 89 -17.94 -10.39 3.75
C ALA A 89 -17.12 -10.19 2.48
N ALA A 90 -16.36 -9.11 2.41
CA ALA A 90 -15.49 -8.83 1.28
C ALA A 90 -14.44 -9.91 1.09
N GLU A 91 -13.85 -10.36 2.20
CA GLU A 91 -12.84 -11.42 2.18
C GLU A 91 -13.42 -12.72 1.62
N GLN A 92 -14.61 -13.10 2.04
CA GLN A 92 -15.25 -14.31 1.54
C GLN A 92 -15.56 -14.23 0.04
N GLN A 93 -15.97 -13.08 -0.45
CA GLN A 93 -16.22 -12.87 -1.87
C GLN A 93 -14.95 -13.04 -2.69
N ILE A 94 -13.84 -12.52 -2.21
CA ILE A 94 -12.55 -12.65 -2.88
C ILE A 94 -12.15 -14.11 -2.96
N LYS A 95 -12.32 -14.87 -1.89
CA LYS A 95 -11.98 -16.30 -1.86
C LYS A 95 -12.81 -17.08 -2.86
N LYS A 96 -14.09 -16.78 -2.99
CA LYS A 96 -14.96 -17.44 -3.96
C LYS A 96 -14.53 -17.18 -5.40
N LYS A 97 -14.11 -15.96 -5.70
CA LYS A 97 -13.67 -15.60 -7.04
C LYS A 97 -12.38 -16.27 -7.46
N LYS A 98 -11.58 -16.75 -6.53
CA LYS A 98 -10.31 -17.40 -6.83
C LYS A 98 -10.42 -18.86 -7.23
N LYS A 99 -11.58 -19.39 -7.25
CA LYS A 99 -11.76 -20.78 -7.70
C LYS A 99 -11.77 -20.91 -9.25
#